data_be6ae90014d531cb0a620bdd4f8d49ae
#
_entry.id   be6ae90014d531cb0a620bdd4f8d49ae
#
_cell.length_a   1.000
_cell.length_b   1.000
_cell.length_c   1.000
_cell.angle_alpha   90.00
_cell.angle_beta   90.00
_cell.angle_gamma   90.00
#
_symmetry.space_group_name_H-M   'P 1'
#
loop_
_entity.id
_entity.type
_entity.pdbx_description
1 polymer ?
#
loop_
_entity_poly.entity_id
_entity_poly.type
_entity_poly.pdbx_seq_one_letter_code
_entity_poly.pdbx_strand_id
1 'polypeptide(L)'
;MGDAFGQTTPERSAAQYVEEVHALLREAGRADIAEKEAAALRERAQQLARQYAARLKDRATGSEDRFHLGYLYYLANDVENMVAVFRELMRDRTVSEEDRQRLRLYLIEKYCESGRLREAEEERAAISPDAFNAKEVMAAAAMRLAVAYTEAGQLEHAMRAQEAAYAAARQSGVIPLAWKAARALAELYVAMGKINESRAVLSQLKDELQRQLSWAEGEAVQTLTRTVAQIESTLAQLELIGKTAPEIAVAKWIEEPPTRLAELRGRVVVLEFWAAWCPDCRGLIPHIRRWAARYEKEGVKILAVTRYYGFNGREVGRASKEEEERFLAEFKRLRELPYGTALDDGQRSFETYHVTWVPTIAIIDRSGRIRYIFTWNENPSLGEWMIRQVLSESASER
;
A
#
# COMPACT_ATOMS: atom_id res chain seq x y z
N MET A 1 19.35 -61.20 4.26
CA MET A 1 19.53 -60.24 5.35
C MET A 1 20.10 -58.96 4.71
N GLY A 2 19.29 -57.94 4.52
CA GLY A 2 19.68 -56.66 3.98
C GLY A 2 18.61 -55.68 4.44
N ASP A 3 18.84 -55.06 5.60
CA ASP A 3 17.99 -54.03 6.14
C ASP A 3 18.02 -52.79 5.27
N ALA A 4 16.96 -52.54 4.56
CA ALA A 4 16.69 -51.27 3.96
C ALA A 4 16.27 -50.32 5.09
N PHE A 5 17.20 -49.57 5.67
CA PHE A 5 16.89 -48.39 6.48
C PHE A 5 16.16 -47.39 5.57
N GLY A 6 14.84 -47.38 5.65
CA GLY A 6 14.02 -46.28 5.17
C GLY A 6 14.42 -45.03 5.94
N GLN A 7 15.20 -44.15 5.33
CA GLN A 7 15.40 -42.80 5.79
C GLN A 7 14.03 -42.11 5.70
N THR A 8 13.30 -42.11 6.80
CA THR A 8 12.17 -41.18 6.97
C THR A 8 12.77 -39.78 6.93
N THR A 9 12.54 -39.07 5.85
CA THR A 9 12.80 -37.61 5.80
C THR A 9 12.18 -37.00 7.04
N PRO A 10 12.94 -36.22 7.82
CA PRO A 10 12.40 -35.61 9.02
C PRO A 10 11.14 -34.83 8.68
N GLU A 11 10.11 -35.09 9.42
CA GLU A 11 8.80 -34.49 9.18
C GLU A 11 8.90 -32.97 9.40
N ARG A 12 8.51 -32.19 8.36
CA ARG A 12 8.59 -30.72 8.39
C ARG A 12 7.66 -30.13 9.44
N SER A 13 8.14 -29.12 10.18
CA SER A 13 7.31 -28.37 11.11
C SER A 13 6.28 -27.48 10.39
N ALA A 14 5.23 -27.09 11.09
CA ALA A 14 4.22 -26.16 10.57
C ALA A 14 4.84 -24.82 10.13
N ALA A 15 5.81 -24.28 10.88
CA ALA A 15 6.56 -23.07 10.54
C ALA A 15 7.36 -23.20 9.25
N GLN A 16 7.97 -24.38 8.99
CA GLN A 16 8.69 -24.64 7.73
C GLN A 16 7.76 -24.60 6.52
N TYR A 17 6.54 -25.08 6.62
CA TYR A 17 5.54 -24.97 5.55
C TYR A 17 5.21 -23.52 5.22
N VAL A 18 5.00 -22.69 6.22
CA VAL A 18 4.75 -21.25 6.05
C VAL A 18 5.94 -20.57 5.37
N GLU A 19 7.17 -20.86 5.82
CA GLU A 19 8.38 -20.26 5.27
C GLU A 19 8.60 -20.60 3.80
N GLU A 20 8.31 -21.83 3.37
CA GLU A 20 8.38 -22.21 1.96
C GLU A 20 7.38 -21.43 1.08
N VAL A 21 6.16 -21.19 1.59
CA VAL A 21 5.18 -20.34 0.89
C VAL A 21 5.68 -18.89 0.81
N HIS A 22 6.22 -18.35 1.90
CA HIS A 22 6.79 -17.01 1.91
C HIS A 22 7.99 -16.86 0.98
N ALA A 23 8.82 -17.90 0.80
CA ALA A 23 9.93 -17.87 -0.15
C ALA A 23 9.44 -17.59 -1.57
N LEU A 24 8.36 -18.25 -2.01
CA LEU A 24 7.76 -18.01 -3.32
C LEU A 24 7.18 -16.60 -3.44
N LEU A 25 6.54 -16.09 -2.38
CA LEU A 25 5.98 -14.73 -2.37
C LEU A 25 7.08 -13.66 -2.41
N ARG A 26 8.19 -13.87 -1.70
CA ARG A 26 9.37 -12.98 -1.79
C ARG A 26 9.98 -12.97 -3.19
N GLU A 27 10.11 -14.15 -3.81
CA GLU A 27 10.58 -14.26 -5.19
C GLU A 27 9.65 -13.52 -6.15
N ALA A 28 8.33 -13.71 -6.02
CA ALA A 28 7.32 -12.99 -6.81
C ALA A 28 7.39 -11.47 -6.64
N GLY A 29 7.90 -10.99 -5.51
CA GLY A 29 8.08 -9.56 -5.21
C GLY A 29 9.34 -8.93 -5.80
N ARG A 30 10.25 -9.69 -6.41
CA ARG A 30 11.50 -9.14 -6.98
C ARG A 30 11.23 -8.21 -8.15
N ALA A 31 12.08 -7.20 -8.32
CA ALA A 31 11.95 -6.22 -9.40
C ALA A 31 12.37 -6.78 -10.78
N ASP A 32 13.28 -7.76 -10.78
CA ASP A 32 13.96 -8.30 -11.97
C ASP A 32 13.27 -9.51 -12.61
N ILE A 33 12.03 -9.83 -12.25
CA ILE A 33 11.25 -10.92 -12.86
C ILE A 33 10.07 -10.40 -13.68
N ALA A 34 9.64 -11.17 -14.67
CA ALA A 34 8.49 -10.85 -15.50
C ALA A 34 7.17 -10.94 -14.70
N GLU A 35 6.18 -10.11 -15.02
CA GLU A 35 4.87 -10.11 -14.34
C GLU A 35 4.17 -11.47 -14.45
N LYS A 36 4.26 -12.13 -15.63
CA LYS A 36 3.72 -13.47 -15.83
C LYS A 36 4.35 -14.50 -14.88
N GLU A 37 5.67 -14.42 -14.68
CA GLU A 37 6.39 -15.28 -13.73
C GLU A 37 6.03 -14.96 -12.29
N ALA A 38 5.95 -13.67 -11.93
CA ALA A 38 5.50 -13.23 -10.60
C ALA A 38 4.07 -13.71 -10.29
N ALA A 39 3.16 -13.65 -11.27
CA ALA A 39 1.80 -14.18 -11.15
C ALA A 39 1.79 -15.70 -10.95
N ALA A 40 2.59 -16.44 -11.72
CA ALA A 40 2.72 -17.89 -11.57
C ALA A 40 3.28 -18.30 -10.20
N LEU A 41 4.25 -17.54 -9.67
CA LEU A 41 4.80 -17.77 -8.33
C LEU A 41 3.77 -17.52 -7.24
N ARG A 42 2.95 -16.46 -7.35
CA ARG A 42 1.86 -16.17 -6.40
C ARG A 42 0.81 -17.29 -6.43
N GLU A 43 0.41 -17.74 -7.60
CA GLU A 43 -0.52 -18.87 -7.76
C GLU A 43 0.05 -20.15 -7.16
N ARG A 44 1.32 -20.46 -7.44
CA ARG A 44 2.02 -21.61 -6.85
C ARG A 44 2.09 -21.52 -5.33
N ALA A 45 2.38 -20.32 -4.78
CA ALA A 45 2.39 -20.11 -3.33
C ALA A 45 1.02 -20.41 -2.71
N GLN A 46 -0.06 -19.93 -3.35
CA GLN A 46 -1.42 -20.19 -2.89
C GLN A 46 -1.79 -21.68 -2.95
N GLN A 47 -1.42 -22.38 -4.03
CA GLN A 47 -1.63 -23.82 -4.17
C GLN A 47 -0.83 -24.61 -3.13
N LEU A 48 0.42 -24.22 -2.90
CA LEU A 48 1.29 -24.84 -1.90
C LEU A 48 0.74 -24.66 -0.49
N ALA A 49 0.24 -23.46 -0.17
CA ALA A 49 -0.41 -23.18 1.12
C ALA A 49 -1.63 -24.11 1.35
N ARG A 50 -2.47 -24.32 0.32
CA ARG A 50 -3.60 -25.27 0.39
C ARG A 50 -3.12 -26.71 0.65
N GLN A 51 -2.08 -27.17 -0.05
CA GLN A 51 -1.52 -28.52 0.13
C GLN A 51 -0.95 -28.70 1.55
N TYR A 52 -0.25 -27.70 2.08
CA TYR A 52 0.33 -27.78 3.41
C TYR A 52 -0.74 -27.67 4.50
N ALA A 53 -1.76 -26.83 4.31
CA ALA A 53 -2.90 -26.80 5.20
C ALA A 53 -3.60 -28.17 5.29
N ALA A 54 -3.84 -28.83 4.15
CA ALA A 54 -4.43 -30.17 4.11
C ALA A 54 -3.58 -31.22 4.84
N ARG A 55 -2.24 -31.17 4.72
CA ARG A 55 -1.33 -32.06 5.44
C ARG A 55 -1.27 -31.81 6.94
N LEU A 56 -1.44 -30.55 7.35
CA LEU A 56 -1.33 -30.13 8.75
C LEU A 56 -2.65 -30.30 9.51
N LYS A 57 -3.80 -30.30 8.83
CA LYS A 57 -5.14 -30.28 9.41
C LYS A 57 -5.36 -31.31 10.52
N ASP A 58 -4.99 -32.58 10.28
CA ASP A 58 -5.21 -33.67 11.22
C ASP A 58 -4.08 -33.83 12.26
N ARG A 59 -3.02 -33.03 12.13
CA ARG A 59 -1.79 -33.11 12.93
C ARG A 59 -1.58 -31.91 13.84
N ALA A 60 -2.25 -30.80 13.57
CA ALA A 60 -2.14 -29.57 14.36
C ALA A 60 -2.84 -29.74 15.72
N THR A 61 -2.10 -30.13 16.74
CA THR A 61 -2.63 -30.39 18.07
C THR A 61 -2.40 -29.27 19.07
N GLY A 62 -1.27 -28.55 18.95
CA GLY A 62 -0.92 -27.41 19.79
C GLY A 62 -1.42 -26.07 19.25
N SER A 63 -1.46 -25.04 20.09
CA SER A 63 -1.87 -23.67 19.68
C SER A 63 -0.97 -23.09 18.59
N GLU A 64 0.33 -23.36 18.64
CA GLU A 64 1.29 -22.92 17.62
C GLU A 64 1.03 -23.56 16.25
N ASP A 65 0.86 -24.89 16.20
CA ASP A 65 0.57 -25.57 14.93
C ASP A 65 -0.79 -25.15 14.36
N ARG A 66 -1.79 -24.95 15.21
CA ARG A 66 -3.11 -24.42 14.79
C ARG A 66 -3.01 -23.01 14.27
N PHE A 67 -2.15 -22.15 14.87
CA PHE A 67 -1.89 -20.82 14.32
C PHE A 67 -1.32 -20.92 12.91
N HIS A 68 -0.29 -21.75 12.70
CA HIS A 68 0.29 -21.95 11.37
C HIS A 68 -0.70 -22.55 10.37
N LEU A 69 -1.55 -23.48 10.82
CA LEU A 69 -2.64 -24.01 10.00
C LEU A 69 -3.61 -22.91 9.54
N GLY A 70 -4.10 -22.10 10.48
CA GLY A 70 -4.97 -20.98 10.17
C GLY A 70 -4.30 -19.96 9.25
N TYR A 71 -3.00 -19.72 9.44
CA TYR A 71 -2.21 -18.83 8.60
C TYR A 71 -1.96 -19.41 7.20
N LEU A 72 -1.79 -20.72 7.05
CA LEU A 72 -1.76 -21.38 5.74
C LEU A 72 -3.10 -21.24 5.01
N TYR A 73 -4.23 -21.35 5.70
CA TYR A 73 -5.56 -21.04 5.12
C TYR A 73 -5.68 -19.59 4.71
N TYR A 74 -5.13 -18.64 5.51
CA TYR A 74 -5.06 -17.23 5.16
C TYR A 74 -4.28 -17.02 3.84
N LEU A 75 -3.08 -17.62 3.70
CA LEU A 75 -2.25 -17.56 2.49
C LEU A 75 -2.91 -18.26 1.29
N ALA A 76 -3.68 -19.30 1.55
CA ALA A 76 -4.46 -20.04 0.55
C ALA A 76 -5.72 -19.28 0.10
N ASN A 77 -6.06 -18.18 0.75
CA ASN A 77 -7.33 -17.46 0.60
C ASN A 77 -8.57 -18.34 0.87
N ASP A 78 -8.43 -19.27 1.81
CA ASP A 78 -9.51 -20.14 2.29
C ASP A 78 -10.10 -19.55 3.57
N VAL A 79 -10.99 -18.58 3.39
CA VAL A 79 -11.52 -17.74 4.48
C VAL A 79 -12.29 -18.57 5.51
N GLU A 80 -13.11 -19.53 5.06
CA GLU A 80 -13.98 -20.29 5.98
C GLU A 80 -13.18 -21.20 6.91
N ASN A 81 -12.19 -21.92 6.40
CA ASN A 81 -11.33 -22.76 7.22
C ASN A 81 -10.41 -21.92 8.12
N MET A 82 -9.90 -20.79 7.63
CA MET A 82 -9.15 -19.83 8.47
C MET A 82 -9.99 -19.34 9.66
N VAL A 83 -11.23 -18.90 9.39
CA VAL A 83 -12.16 -18.40 10.41
C VAL A 83 -12.45 -19.48 11.45
N ALA A 84 -12.69 -20.73 11.02
CA ALA A 84 -12.96 -21.84 11.91
C ALA A 84 -11.78 -22.08 12.88
N VAL A 85 -10.56 -22.17 12.35
CA VAL A 85 -9.35 -22.41 13.14
C VAL A 85 -9.05 -21.24 14.08
N PHE A 86 -9.13 -20.00 13.59
CA PHE A 86 -8.81 -18.83 14.42
C PHE A 86 -9.85 -18.60 15.52
N ARG A 87 -11.13 -18.86 15.27
CA ARG A 87 -12.17 -18.79 16.31
C ARG A 87 -11.99 -19.89 17.38
N GLU A 88 -11.53 -21.07 16.99
CA GLU A 88 -11.18 -22.13 17.96
C GLU A 88 -9.99 -21.70 18.83
N LEU A 89 -8.91 -21.17 18.20
CA LEU A 89 -7.75 -20.64 18.92
C LEU A 89 -8.11 -19.51 19.89
N MET A 90 -9.00 -18.59 19.51
CA MET A 90 -9.43 -17.51 20.39
C MET A 90 -10.21 -17.99 21.63
N ARG A 91 -10.80 -19.20 21.60
CA ARG A 91 -11.44 -19.83 22.75
C ARG A 91 -10.48 -20.61 23.65
N ASP A 92 -9.28 -20.91 23.14
CA ASP A 92 -8.24 -21.61 23.88
C ASP A 92 -7.65 -20.69 24.96
N ARG A 93 -7.71 -21.12 26.21
CA ARG A 93 -7.22 -20.36 27.37
C ARG A 93 -5.69 -20.21 27.41
N THR A 94 -4.97 -21.04 26.67
CA THR A 94 -3.51 -21.00 26.57
C THR A 94 -3.03 -19.89 25.62
N VAL A 95 -3.90 -19.39 24.74
CA VAL A 95 -3.59 -18.30 23.80
C VAL A 95 -3.65 -16.97 24.55
N SER A 96 -2.59 -16.18 24.44
CA SER A 96 -2.49 -14.86 25.06
C SER A 96 -3.54 -13.88 24.51
N GLU A 97 -3.87 -12.84 25.25
CA GLU A 97 -4.78 -11.81 24.74
C GLU A 97 -4.16 -11.06 23.56
N GLU A 98 -2.85 -10.84 23.57
CA GLU A 98 -2.14 -10.24 22.44
C GLU A 98 -2.27 -11.07 21.16
N ASP A 99 -2.12 -12.39 21.25
CA ASP A 99 -2.30 -13.28 20.10
C ASP A 99 -3.76 -13.30 19.63
N ARG A 100 -4.74 -13.28 20.54
CA ARG A 100 -6.15 -13.13 20.15
C ARG A 100 -6.40 -11.85 19.36
N GLN A 101 -5.81 -10.72 19.76
CA GLN A 101 -5.93 -9.48 19.02
C GLN A 101 -5.30 -9.58 17.63
N ARG A 102 -4.16 -10.26 17.51
CA ARG A 102 -3.52 -10.54 16.19
C ARG A 102 -4.42 -11.40 15.30
N LEU A 103 -5.03 -12.45 15.86
CA LEU A 103 -5.99 -13.30 15.13
C LEU A 103 -7.20 -12.48 14.63
N ARG A 104 -7.72 -11.54 15.44
CA ARG A 104 -8.81 -10.63 15.01
C ARG A 104 -8.41 -9.78 13.82
N LEU A 105 -7.16 -9.27 13.76
CA LEU A 105 -6.70 -8.51 12.61
C LEU A 105 -6.71 -9.31 11.32
N TYR A 106 -6.31 -10.59 11.35
CA TYR A 106 -6.43 -11.47 10.18
C TYR A 106 -7.88 -11.69 9.75
N LEU A 107 -8.78 -11.87 10.73
CA LEU A 107 -10.22 -12.02 10.45
C LEU A 107 -10.78 -10.74 9.82
N ILE A 108 -10.51 -9.58 10.41
CA ILE A 108 -10.96 -8.27 9.89
C ILE A 108 -10.45 -8.08 8.46
N GLU A 109 -9.17 -8.36 8.20
CA GLU A 109 -8.59 -8.23 6.87
C GLU A 109 -9.32 -9.09 5.84
N LYS A 110 -9.52 -10.38 6.13
CA LYS A 110 -10.21 -11.28 5.21
C LYS A 110 -11.71 -10.98 5.05
N TYR A 111 -12.35 -10.53 6.09
CA TYR A 111 -13.74 -10.05 6.00
C TYR A 111 -13.83 -8.78 5.13
N CYS A 112 -12.90 -7.83 5.29
CA CYS A 112 -12.80 -6.65 4.45
C CYS A 112 -12.56 -7.01 2.98
N GLU A 113 -11.57 -7.87 2.67
CA GLU A 113 -11.28 -8.34 1.31
C GLU A 113 -12.46 -9.07 0.66
N SER A 114 -13.31 -9.71 1.46
CA SER A 114 -14.49 -10.46 1.00
C SER A 114 -15.77 -9.61 0.97
N GLY A 115 -15.68 -8.31 1.29
CA GLY A 115 -16.85 -7.42 1.39
C GLY A 115 -17.78 -7.71 2.57
N ARG A 116 -17.36 -8.52 3.53
CA ARG A 116 -18.12 -8.90 4.74
C ARG A 116 -17.95 -7.86 5.84
N LEU A 117 -18.37 -6.62 5.54
CA LEU A 117 -18.10 -5.45 6.39
C LEU A 117 -18.73 -5.54 7.78
N ARG A 118 -19.91 -6.19 7.89
CA ARG A 118 -20.57 -6.37 9.19
C ARG A 118 -19.75 -7.26 10.11
N GLU A 119 -19.26 -8.40 9.61
CA GLU A 119 -18.42 -9.30 10.38
C GLU A 119 -17.07 -8.65 10.75
N ALA A 120 -16.50 -7.84 9.86
CA ALA A 120 -15.30 -7.08 10.17
C ALA A 120 -15.53 -6.06 11.30
N GLU A 121 -16.68 -5.37 11.32
CA GLU A 121 -17.06 -4.47 12.42
C GLU A 121 -17.33 -5.22 13.74
N GLU A 122 -17.95 -6.39 13.70
CA GLU A 122 -18.14 -7.24 14.87
C GLU A 122 -16.81 -7.65 15.51
N GLU A 123 -15.82 -8.06 14.70
CA GLU A 123 -14.47 -8.37 15.20
C GLU A 123 -13.75 -7.11 15.71
N ARG A 124 -13.89 -5.97 15.05
CA ARG A 124 -13.31 -4.71 15.53
C ARG A 124 -13.90 -4.30 16.88
N ALA A 125 -15.21 -4.41 17.05
CA ALA A 125 -15.90 -4.09 18.31
C ALA A 125 -15.49 -5.03 19.47
N ALA A 126 -15.02 -6.23 19.15
CA ALA A 126 -14.54 -7.21 20.12
C ALA A 126 -13.05 -7.05 20.48
N ILE A 127 -12.35 -6.04 19.98
CA ILE A 127 -10.98 -5.72 20.38
C ILE A 127 -11.01 -5.25 21.84
N SER A 128 -10.24 -5.91 22.71
CA SER A 128 -10.14 -5.53 24.12
C SER A 128 -9.38 -4.20 24.26
N PRO A 129 -9.99 -3.16 24.86
CA PRO A 129 -9.34 -1.87 25.05
C PRO A 129 -8.19 -1.92 26.08
N ASP A 130 -8.16 -2.93 26.93
CA ASP A 130 -7.20 -3.09 28.02
C ASP A 130 -5.98 -3.94 27.63
N ALA A 131 -5.95 -4.50 26.42
CA ALA A 131 -4.80 -5.23 25.91
C ALA A 131 -3.59 -4.29 25.73
N PHE A 132 -2.38 -4.80 25.97
CA PHE A 132 -1.13 -4.02 25.91
C PHE A 132 -0.97 -3.26 24.58
N ASN A 133 -1.34 -3.87 23.46
CA ASN A 133 -1.23 -3.29 22.11
C ASN A 133 -2.60 -2.85 21.54
N ALA A 134 -3.58 -2.59 22.41
CA ALA A 134 -4.95 -2.32 21.98
C ALA A 134 -5.06 -1.16 20.98
N LYS A 135 -4.31 -0.07 21.21
CA LYS A 135 -4.38 1.13 20.36
C LYS A 135 -3.86 0.89 18.96
N GLU A 136 -2.75 0.15 18.83
CA GLU A 136 -2.19 -0.27 17.54
C GLU A 136 -3.14 -1.18 16.78
N VAL A 137 -3.73 -2.16 17.46
CA VAL A 137 -4.69 -3.09 16.88
C VAL A 137 -5.97 -2.37 16.45
N MET A 138 -6.50 -1.46 17.29
CA MET A 138 -7.68 -0.65 16.95
C MET A 138 -7.41 0.24 15.73
N ALA A 139 -6.23 0.87 15.67
CA ALA A 139 -5.84 1.69 14.53
C ALA A 139 -5.74 0.85 13.25
N ALA A 140 -5.05 -0.30 13.31
CA ALA A 140 -4.89 -1.18 12.16
C ALA A 140 -6.24 -1.73 11.66
N ALA A 141 -7.10 -2.15 12.56
CA ALA A 141 -8.46 -2.63 12.24
C ALA A 141 -9.31 -1.55 11.55
N ALA A 142 -9.30 -0.33 12.10
CA ALA A 142 -10.07 0.78 11.57
C ALA A 142 -9.54 1.24 10.20
N MET A 143 -8.21 1.22 9.97
CA MET A 143 -7.62 1.51 8.66
C MET A 143 -8.06 0.49 7.59
N ARG A 144 -8.08 -0.81 7.91
CA ARG A 144 -8.58 -1.85 6.99
C ARG A 144 -10.05 -1.65 6.62
N LEU A 145 -10.88 -1.34 7.61
CA LEU A 145 -12.28 -1.01 7.38
C LEU A 145 -12.46 0.24 6.51
N ALA A 146 -11.64 1.28 6.71
CA ALA A 146 -11.68 2.48 5.88
C ALA A 146 -11.39 2.16 4.41
N VAL A 147 -10.41 1.30 4.12
CA VAL A 147 -10.15 0.81 2.75
C VAL A 147 -11.36 0.08 2.19
N ALA A 148 -11.89 -0.89 2.94
CA ALA A 148 -13.03 -1.70 2.49
C ALA A 148 -14.31 -0.87 2.27
N TYR A 149 -14.58 0.13 3.12
CA TYR A 149 -15.66 1.08 2.89
C TYR A 149 -15.43 1.94 1.65
N THR A 150 -14.19 2.32 1.36
CA THR A 150 -13.86 3.04 0.11
C THR A 150 -14.13 2.17 -1.11
N GLU A 151 -13.75 0.90 -1.07
CA GLU A 151 -14.02 -0.09 -2.14
C GLU A 151 -15.52 -0.28 -2.37
N ALA A 152 -16.30 -0.26 -1.30
CA ALA A 152 -17.77 -0.31 -1.35
C ALA A 152 -18.42 1.02 -1.78
N GLY A 153 -17.63 2.08 -2.03
CA GLY A 153 -18.13 3.42 -2.38
C GLY A 153 -18.75 4.19 -1.22
N GLN A 154 -18.54 3.74 0.03
CA GLN A 154 -19.13 4.29 1.24
C GLN A 154 -18.17 5.28 1.93
N LEU A 155 -17.84 6.39 1.26
CA LEU A 155 -16.78 7.32 1.70
C LEU A 155 -17.02 7.93 3.10
N GLU A 156 -18.28 8.19 3.48
CA GLU A 156 -18.61 8.69 4.81
C GLU A 156 -18.28 7.66 5.92
N HIS A 157 -18.47 6.37 5.66
CA HIS A 157 -18.08 5.31 6.58
C HIS A 157 -16.55 5.14 6.59
N ALA A 158 -15.91 5.22 5.43
CA ALA A 158 -14.46 5.20 5.31
C ALA A 158 -13.81 6.33 6.12
N MET A 159 -14.35 7.54 6.01
CA MET A 159 -13.88 8.71 6.76
C MET A 159 -13.99 8.49 8.28
N ARG A 160 -15.17 8.07 8.78
CA ARG A 160 -15.36 7.79 10.21
C ARG A 160 -14.44 6.69 10.72
N ALA A 161 -14.24 5.62 9.94
CA ALA A 161 -13.30 4.57 10.28
C ALA A 161 -11.87 5.11 10.35
N GLN A 162 -11.49 5.96 9.40
CA GLN A 162 -10.15 6.55 9.38
C GLN A 162 -9.91 7.58 10.48
N GLU A 163 -10.93 8.35 10.87
CA GLU A 163 -10.90 9.24 12.06
C GLU A 163 -10.65 8.43 13.34
N ALA A 164 -11.35 7.29 13.49
CA ALA A 164 -11.13 6.37 14.62
C ALA A 164 -9.72 5.76 14.60
N ALA A 165 -9.22 5.39 13.41
CA ALA A 165 -7.86 4.90 13.22
C ALA A 165 -6.81 5.92 13.65
N TYR A 166 -6.96 7.18 13.21
CA TYR A 166 -6.05 8.26 13.57
C TYR A 166 -6.06 8.57 15.09
N ALA A 167 -7.25 8.59 15.69
CA ALA A 167 -7.38 8.80 17.14
C ALA A 167 -6.67 7.69 17.93
N ALA A 168 -6.86 6.41 17.56
CA ALA A 168 -6.20 5.29 18.19
C ALA A 168 -4.68 5.31 17.96
N ALA A 169 -4.24 5.58 16.74
CA ALA A 169 -2.82 5.65 16.39
C ALA A 169 -2.07 6.75 17.17
N ARG A 170 -2.68 7.92 17.36
CA ARG A 170 -2.10 8.98 18.22
C ARG A 170 -1.97 8.52 19.68
N GLN A 171 -2.98 7.83 20.21
CA GLN A 171 -2.98 7.36 21.60
C GLN A 171 -1.97 6.22 21.81
N SER A 172 -1.55 5.49 20.77
CA SER A 172 -0.51 4.46 20.89
C SER A 172 0.88 5.02 21.14
N GLY A 173 1.13 6.28 20.78
CA GLY A 173 2.46 6.90 20.82
C GLY A 173 3.41 6.42 19.70
N VAL A 174 2.96 5.53 18.82
CA VAL A 174 3.77 5.00 17.70
C VAL A 174 3.75 5.98 16.52
N ILE A 175 4.82 6.79 16.41
CA ILE A 175 4.92 7.88 15.42
C ILE A 175 4.64 7.43 13.98
N PRO A 176 5.26 6.34 13.46
CA PRO A 176 4.99 5.89 12.09
C PRO A 176 3.52 5.51 11.86
N LEU A 177 2.85 4.93 12.87
CA LEU A 177 1.43 4.56 12.79
C LEU A 177 0.54 5.80 12.80
N ALA A 178 0.82 6.78 13.68
CA ALA A 178 0.10 8.05 13.72
C ALA A 178 0.23 8.81 12.38
N TRP A 179 1.43 8.82 11.80
CA TRP A 179 1.65 9.41 10.48
C TRP A 179 0.89 8.66 9.37
N LYS A 180 0.96 7.34 9.33
CA LYS A 180 0.22 6.52 8.34
C LYS A 180 -1.27 6.81 8.41
N ALA A 181 -1.85 6.84 9.62
CA ALA A 181 -3.27 7.09 9.81
C ALA A 181 -3.68 8.54 9.48
N ALA A 182 -2.87 9.53 9.87
CA ALA A 182 -3.12 10.95 9.56
C ALA A 182 -3.11 11.23 8.07
N ARG A 183 -2.13 10.67 7.34
CA ARG A 183 -2.01 10.81 5.90
C ARG A 183 -3.22 10.21 5.19
N ALA A 184 -3.62 8.99 5.54
CA ALA A 184 -4.78 8.34 4.96
C ALA A 184 -6.08 9.12 5.23
N LEU A 185 -6.23 9.72 6.42
CA LEU A 185 -7.35 10.59 6.74
C LEU A 185 -7.32 11.88 5.92
N ALA A 186 -6.14 12.50 5.79
CA ALA A 186 -5.97 13.70 4.99
C ALA A 186 -6.34 13.48 3.51
N GLU A 187 -5.96 12.34 2.95
CA GLU A 187 -6.30 11.96 1.58
C GLU A 187 -7.81 11.72 1.38
N LEU A 188 -8.48 11.09 2.34
CA LEU A 188 -9.94 10.95 2.33
C LEU A 188 -10.64 12.31 2.40
N TYR A 189 -10.16 13.21 3.25
CA TYR A 189 -10.69 14.58 3.31
C TYR A 189 -10.50 15.31 1.97
N VAL A 190 -9.33 15.18 1.33
CA VAL A 190 -9.10 15.74 -0.01
C VAL A 190 -10.08 15.17 -1.02
N ALA A 191 -10.29 13.85 -1.04
CA ALA A 191 -11.24 13.19 -1.93
C ALA A 191 -12.67 13.74 -1.75
N MET A 192 -13.05 14.06 -0.52
CA MET A 192 -14.37 14.61 -0.18
C MET A 192 -14.46 16.15 -0.31
N GLY A 193 -13.43 16.82 -0.83
CA GLY A 193 -13.38 18.29 -0.96
C GLY A 193 -13.13 19.05 0.34
N LYS A 194 -12.82 18.35 1.43
CA LYS A 194 -12.58 18.89 2.77
C LYS A 194 -11.09 19.27 2.96
N ILE A 195 -10.58 20.18 2.12
CA ILE A 195 -9.15 20.54 2.10
C ILE A 195 -8.70 21.17 3.42
N ASN A 196 -9.56 21.98 4.08
CA ASN A 196 -9.22 22.63 5.34
C ASN A 196 -9.08 21.62 6.48
N GLU A 197 -9.93 20.59 6.53
CA GLU A 197 -9.87 19.50 7.48
C GLU A 197 -8.61 18.65 7.28
N SER A 198 -8.26 18.39 6.01
CA SER A 198 -7.00 17.72 5.65
C SER A 198 -5.79 18.49 6.19
N ARG A 199 -5.75 19.82 5.94
CA ARG A 199 -4.69 20.69 6.45
C ARG A 199 -4.65 20.71 7.98
N ALA A 200 -5.80 20.78 8.64
CA ALA A 200 -5.89 20.82 10.09
C ALA A 200 -5.31 19.57 10.75
N VAL A 201 -5.66 18.37 10.25
CA VAL A 201 -5.14 17.10 10.78
C VAL A 201 -3.61 17.03 10.64
N LEU A 202 -3.09 17.39 9.48
CA LEU A 202 -1.64 17.36 9.22
C LEU A 202 -0.89 18.39 10.07
N SER A 203 -1.41 19.63 10.17
CA SER A 203 -0.79 20.69 10.98
C SER A 203 -0.80 20.32 12.45
N GLN A 204 -1.91 19.79 12.97
CA GLN A 204 -2.01 19.35 14.36
C GLN A 204 -0.95 18.27 14.69
N LEU A 205 -0.80 17.25 13.83
CA LEU A 205 0.20 16.22 14.04
C LEU A 205 1.62 16.80 13.94
N LYS A 206 1.89 17.68 12.97
CA LYS A 206 3.18 18.37 12.85
C LYS A 206 3.58 19.08 14.13
N ASP A 207 2.66 19.93 14.64
CA ASP A 207 2.92 20.73 15.84
C ASP A 207 3.16 19.85 17.08
N GLU A 208 2.47 18.71 17.18
CA GLU A 208 2.69 17.71 18.23
C GLU A 208 4.09 17.08 18.13
N LEU A 209 4.48 16.65 16.92
CA LEU A 209 5.80 16.03 16.71
C LEU A 209 6.95 17.04 16.84
N GLN A 210 6.77 18.30 16.46
CA GLN A 210 7.74 19.36 16.67
C GLN A 210 7.96 19.64 18.16
N ARG A 211 6.91 19.62 18.98
CA ARG A 211 7.06 19.71 20.44
C ARG A 211 7.81 18.51 21.00
N GLN A 212 7.53 17.29 20.53
CA GLN A 212 8.28 16.11 20.94
C GLN A 212 9.75 16.19 20.53
N LEU A 213 10.04 16.71 19.35
CA LEU A 213 11.41 16.86 18.82
C LEU A 213 12.27 17.77 19.70
N SER A 214 11.68 18.78 20.39
CA SER A 214 12.42 19.74 21.22
C SER A 214 13.08 19.12 22.47
N TRP A 215 12.67 17.90 22.86
CA TRP A 215 13.23 17.16 24.02
C TRP A 215 13.59 15.69 23.69
N ALA A 216 13.48 15.31 22.40
CA ALA A 216 13.83 13.97 21.95
C ALA A 216 15.34 13.77 21.89
N GLU A 217 15.78 12.53 22.09
CA GLU A 217 17.18 12.10 22.00
C GLU A 217 17.31 10.81 21.16
N GLY A 218 18.51 10.54 20.70
CA GLY A 218 18.87 9.30 20.02
C GLY A 218 18.09 9.07 18.71
N GLU A 219 17.64 7.85 18.48
CA GLU A 219 16.94 7.42 17.25
C GLU A 219 15.58 8.12 17.07
N ALA A 220 14.94 8.56 18.17
CA ALA A 220 13.68 9.26 18.11
C ALA A 220 13.79 10.58 17.33
N VAL A 221 14.92 11.29 17.44
CA VAL A 221 15.19 12.53 16.69
C VAL A 221 15.07 12.29 15.18
N GLN A 222 15.68 11.21 14.67
CA GLN A 222 15.67 10.91 13.24
C GLN A 222 14.25 10.59 12.75
N THR A 223 13.50 9.79 13.52
CA THR A 223 12.12 9.42 13.20
C THR A 223 11.22 10.64 13.18
N LEU A 224 11.29 11.49 14.22
CA LEU A 224 10.52 12.73 14.33
C LEU A 224 10.85 13.70 13.19
N THR A 225 12.14 13.98 12.98
CA THR A 225 12.60 14.91 11.91
C THR A 225 12.11 14.45 10.54
N ARG A 226 12.26 13.16 10.23
CA ARG A 226 11.79 12.59 8.96
C ARG A 226 10.27 12.74 8.81
N THR A 227 9.52 12.42 9.86
CA THR A 227 8.05 12.48 9.83
C THR A 227 7.56 13.92 9.69
N VAL A 228 8.16 14.87 10.41
CA VAL A 228 7.82 16.31 10.27
C VAL A 228 8.09 16.77 8.83
N ALA A 229 9.23 16.44 8.24
CA ALA A 229 9.52 16.80 6.85
C ALA A 229 8.53 16.17 5.84
N GLN A 230 8.07 14.95 6.08
CA GLN A 230 7.03 14.32 5.26
C GLN A 230 5.69 15.04 5.38
N ILE A 231 5.29 15.48 6.58
CA ILE A 231 4.07 16.25 6.79
C ILE A 231 4.16 17.61 6.08
N GLU A 232 5.28 18.31 6.21
CA GLU A 232 5.53 19.59 5.55
C GLU A 232 5.44 19.49 4.03
N SER A 233 6.03 18.43 3.46
CA SER A 233 5.91 18.10 2.05
C SER A 233 4.44 17.89 1.66
N THR A 234 3.68 17.12 2.43
CA THR A 234 2.25 16.88 2.14
C THR A 234 1.42 18.15 2.27
N LEU A 235 1.69 19.01 3.27
CA LEU A 235 1.05 20.31 3.39
C LEU A 235 1.34 21.21 2.17
N ALA A 236 2.58 21.23 1.69
CA ALA A 236 2.96 21.96 0.49
C ALA A 236 2.27 21.42 -0.77
N GLN A 237 2.08 20.11 -0.87
CA GLN A 237 1.30 19.47 -1.94
C GLN A 237 -0.16 19.95 -1.94
N LEU A 238 -0.80 20.10 -0.78
CA LEU A 238 -2.18 20.61 -0.70
C LEU A 238 -2.30 22.02 -1.32
N GLU A 239 -1.25 22.84 -1.26
CA GLU A 239 -1.23 24.17 -1.87
C GLU A 239 -1.20 24.14 -3.41
N LEU A 240 -0.90 23.02 -4.03
CA LEU A 240 -0.93 22.83 -5.47
C LEU A 240 -2.34 22.53 -6.00
N ILE A 241 -3.25 22.06 -5.15
CA ILE A 241 -4.62 21.72 -5.55
C ILE A 241 -5.35 22.97 -6.06
N GLY A 242 -5.99 22.85 -7.23
CA GLY A 242 -6.67 23.92 -7.92
C GLY A 242 -5.76 24.81 -8.77
N LYS A 243 -4.42 24.72 -8.63
CA LYS A 243 -3.46 25.45 -9.46
C LYS A 243 -3.18 24.72 -10.77
N THR A 244 -2.71 25.48 -11.77
CA THR A 244 -2.17 24.87 -13.00
C THR A 244 -1.00 23.96 -12.65
N ALA A 245 -1.05 22.73 -13.14
CA ALA A 245 0.02 21.76 -12.95
C ALA A 245 1.35 22.31 -13.55
N PRO A 246 2.41 22.39 -12.75
CA PRO A 246 3.73 22.75 -13.26
C PRO A 246 4.19 21.74 -14.32
N GLU A 247 4.93 22.23 -15.34
CA GLU A 247 5.57 21.32 -16.31
C GLU A 247 6.61 20.42 -15.60
N ILE A 248 6.72 19.19 -16.12
CA ILE A 248 7.74 18.26 -15.64
C ILE A 248 9.09 18.57 -16.32
N ALA A 249 10.15 18.60 -15.55
CA ALA A 249 11.52 18.78 -16.04
C ALA A 249 12.08 17.40 -16.43
N VAL A 250 12.12 17.13 -17.74
CA VAL A 250 12.53 15.82 -18.25
C VAL A 250 13.86 15.95 -18.99
N ALA A 251 14.86 15.21 -18.54
CA ALA A 251 16.14 15.08 -19.23
C ALA A 251 16.10 14.01 -20.33
N LYS A 252 15.34 12.93 -20.08
CA LYS A 252 15.22 11.81 -21.01
C LYS A 252 13.88 11.10 -20.85
N TRP A 253 13.33 10.60 -21.95
CA TRP A 253 12.18 9.71 -22.00
C TRP A 253 12.63 8.27 -22.27
N ILE A 254 12.14 7.32 -21.47
CA ILE A 254 12.41 5.88 -21.63
C ILE A 254 11.12 5.23 -22.14
N GLU A 255 11.18 4.69 -23.38
CA GLU A 255 10.07 3.94 -24.00
C GLU A 255 8.74 4.75 -24.09
N GLU A 256 8.84 6.08 -24.22
CA GLU A 256 7.72 7.02 -24.41
C GLU A 256 8.21 8.20 -25.26
N PRO A 257 7.39 8.71 -26.19
CA PRO A 257 7.74 9.95 -26.90
C PRO A 257 7.74 11.14 -25.95
N PRO A 258 8.59 12.15 -26.20
CA PRO A 258 8.57 13.40 -25.45
C PRO A 258 7.17 13.99 -25.41
N THR A 259 6.68 14.30 -24.22
CA THR A 259 5.32 14.80 -23.99
C THR A 259 5.36 15.92 -22.97
N ARG A 260 4.71 17.05 -23.26
CA ARG A 260 4.54 18.15 -22.31
C ARG A 260 3.14 18.11 -21.72
N LEU A 261 3.00 18.48 -20.45
CA LEU A 261 1.68 18.58 -19.82
C LEU A 261 0.77 19.58 -20.53
N ALA A 262 1.34 20.66 -21.06
CA ALA A 262 0.59 21.64 -21.86
C ALA A 262 -0.06 21.03 -23.11
N GLU A 263 0.52 20.00 -23.72
CA GLU A 263 0.02 19.31 -24.90
C GLU A 263 -1.11 18.31 -24.58
N LEU A 264 -1.29 18.00 -23.30
CA LEU A 264 -2.32 17.09 -22.80
C LEU A 264 -3.60 17.80 -22.35
N ARG A 265 -3.74 19.11 -22.65
CA ARG A 265 -4.99 19.83 -22.42
C ARG A 265 -6.15 19.12 -23.12
N GLY A 266 -7.31 19.06 -22.47
CA GLY A 266 -8.44 18.27 -22.92
C GLY A 266 -8.45 16.81 -22.47
N ARG A 267 -7.34 16.33 -21.84
CA ARG A 267 -7.23 15.00 -21.24
C ARG A 267 -7.10 15.10 -19.72
N VAL A 268 -7.57 14.08 -19.02
CA VAL A 268 -7.22 13.87 -17.61
C VAL A 268 -5.86 13.20 -17.54
N VAL A 269 -4.93 13.74 -16.74
CA VAL A 269 -3.59 13.18 -16.60
C VAL A 269 -3.42 12.60 -15.19
N VAL A 270 -2.99 11.36 -15.12
CA VAL A 270 -2.50 10.72 -13.89
C VAL A 270 -0.98 10.76 -13.95
N LEU A 271 -0.37 11.64 -13.16
CA LEU A 271 1.06 11.82 -13.09
C LEU A 271 1.60 11.10 -11.86
N GLU A 272 2.37 10.04 -12.07
CA GLU A 272 2.97 9.22 -11.02
C GLU A 272 4.45 9.57 -10.84
N PHE A 273 4.85 9.94 -9.63
CA PHE A 273 6.24 10.00 -9.21
C PHE A 273 6.60 8.67 -8.53
N TRP A 274 7.58 7.96 -9.08
CA TRP A 274 7.85 6.58 -8.69
C TRP A 274 9.33 6.20 -8.70
N ALA A 275 9.63 4.98 -8.24
CA ALA A 275 10.95 4.38 -8.36
C ALA A 275 10.83 2.85 -8.51
N ALA A 276 11.65 2.27 -9.38
CA ALA A 276 11.62 0.83 -9.63
C ALA A 276 12.07 -0.03 -8.42
N TRP A 277 12.90 0.53 -7.55
CA TRP A 277 13.31 -0.12 -6.30
C TRP A 277 12.22 -0.11 -5.22
N CYS A 278 11.24 0.78 -5.30
CA CYS A 278 10.20 0.98 -4.28
C CYS A 278 9.16 -0.17 -4.31
N PRO A 279 8.97 -0.92 -3.21
CA PRO A 279 7.97 -1.99 -3.17
C PRO A 279 6.53 -1.49 -3.37
N ASP A 280 6.17 -0.36 -2.76
CA ASP A 280 4.83 0.22 -2.85
C ASP A 280 4.52 0.67 -4.29
N CYS A 281 5.52 1.24 -5.00
CA CYS A 281 5.39 1.57 -6.42
C CYS A 281 5.11 0.31 -7.25
N ARG A 282 5.83 -0.79 -6.97
CA ARG A 282 5.58 -2.07 -7.65
C ARG A 282 4.20 -2.66 -7.30
N GLY A 283 3.77 -2.50 -6.06
CA GLY A 283 2.42 -2.89 -5.61
C GLY A 283 1.31 -2.11 -6.33
N LEU A 284 1.58 -0.87 -6.75
CA LEU A 284 0.63 -0.03 -7.48
C LEU A 284 0.48 -0.43 -8.96
N ILE A 285 1.47 -1.08 -9.58
CA ILE A 285 1.48 -1.41 -11.02
C ILE A 285 0.19 -2.11 -11.50
N PRO A 286 -0.35 -3.14 -10.83
CA PRO A 286 -1.60 -3.79 -11.28
C PRO A 286 -2.79 -2.82 -11.34
N HIS A 287 -2.83 -1.84 -10.45
CA HIS A 287 -3.88 -0.83 -10.40
C HIS A 287 -3.73 0.20 -11.53
N ILE A 288 -2.51 0.70 -11.74
CA ILE A 288 -2.21 1.62 -12.86
C ILE A 288 -2.54 0.96 -14.21
N ARG A 289 -2.18 -0.30 -14.41
CA ARG A 289 -2.53 -1.06 -15.62
C ARG A 289 -4.05 -1.14 -15.82
N ARG A 290 -4.78 -1.43 -14.76
CA ARG A 290 -6.25 -1.47 -14.79
C ARG A 290 -6.84 -0.09 -15.09
N TRP A 291 -6.33 0.98 -14.48
CA TRP A 291 -6.79 2.35 -14.76
C TRP A 291 -6.50 2.74 -16.21
N ALA A 292 -5.29 2.45 -16.73
CA ALA A 292 -4.95 2.68 -18.13
C ALA A 292 -5.92 1.97 -19.06
N ALA A 293 -6.10 0.65 -18.89
CA ALA A 293 -6.98 -0.14 -19.75
C ALA A 293 -8.44 0.34 -19.71
N ARG A 294 -8.93 0.76 -18.54
CA ARG A 294 -10.31 1.19 -18.35
C ARG A 294 -10.60 2.59 -18.87
N TYR A 295 -9.71 3.54 -18.59
CA TYR A 295 -9.99 4.97 -18.75
C TYR A 295 -9.27 5.63 -19.94
N GLU A 296 -8.38 4.93 -20.66
CA GLU A 296 -7.69 5.49 -21.82
C GLU A 296 -8.68 6.03 -22.88
N LYS A 297 -9.74 5.25 -23.18
CA LYS A 297 -10.78 5.65 -24.13
C LYS A 297 -11.64 6.81 -23.65
N GLU A 298 -11.67 7.06 -22.35
CA GLU A 298 -12.34 8.21 -21.73
C GLU A 298 -11.45 9.47 -21.70
N GLY A 299 -10.24 9.36 -22.23
CA GLY A 299 -9.28 10.46 -22.35
C GLY A 299 -8.35 10.61 -21.16
N VAL A 300 -8.13 9.55 -20.38
CA VAL A 300 -7.06 9.54 -19.37
C VAL A 300 -5.71 9.24 -20.03
N LYS A 301 -4.69 9.97 -19.68
CA LYS A 301 -3.27 9.67 -19.97
C LYS A 301 -2.53 9.45 -18.66
N ILE A 302 -1.79 8.38 -18.58
CA ILE A 302 -0.88 8.13 -17.46
C ILE A 302 0.54 8.51 -17.89
N LEU A 303 1.23 9.25 -17.04
CA LEU A 303 2.64 9.58 -17.17
C LEU A 303 3.37 9.20 -15.88
N ALA A 304 4.56 8.64 -16.02
CA ALA A 304 5.40 8.31 -14.88
C ALA A 304 6.69 9.12 -14.90
N VAL A 305 7.07 9.66 -13.76
CA VAL A 305 8.31 10.43 -13.55
C VAL A 305 9.15 9.71 -12.50
N THR A 306 10.41 9.50 -12.81
CA THR A 306 11.42 9.02 -11.86
C THR A 306 12.69 9.87 -11.96
N ARG A 307 13.65 9.60 -11.12
CA ARG A 307 14.99 10.19 -11.16
C ARG A 307 16.05 9.09 -11.12
N TYR A 308 17.31 9.44 -11.32
CA TYR A 308 18.39 8.48 -11.16
C TYR A 308 18.63 8.17 -9.69
N TYR A 309 18.53 6.90 -9.35
CA TYR A 309 18.83 6.31 -8.03
C TYR A 309 20.07 5.43 -8.07
N GLY A 310 20.65 5.20 -9.25
CA GLY A 310 21.69 4.22 -9.47
C GLY A 310 21.20 2.77 -9.23
N PHE A 311 19.95 2.47 -9.57
CA PHE A 311 19.33 1.18 -9.29
C PHE A 311 19.59 0.18 -10.43
N ASN A 312 20.17 -0.98 -10.09
CA ASN A 312 20.52 -2.04 -11.04
C ASN A 312 19.53 -3.23 -11.07
N GLY A 313 18.36 -3.10 -10.45
CA GLY A 313 17.39 -4.18 -10.26
C GLY A 313 17.48 -4.87 -8.89
N ARG A 314 18.57 -4.66 -8.15
CA ARG A 314 18.80 -5.23 -6.82
C ARG A 314 19.17 -4.18 -5.79
N GLU A 315 20.12 -3.31 -6.10
CA GLU A 315 20.70 -2.34 -5.16
C GLU A 315 20.62 -0.92 -5.73
N VAL A 316 20.39 0.04 -4.84
CA VAL A 316 20.43 1.48 -5.11
C VAL A 316 21.87 1.99 -5.01
N GLY A 317 22.26 2.94 -5.87
CA GLY A 317 23.60 3.55 -5.86
C GLY A 317 24.70 2.69 -6.49
N ARG A 318 24.34 1.65 -7.25
CA ARG A 318 25.30 0.72 -7.88
C ARG A 318 25.38 0.81 -9.39
N ALA A 319 24.35 1.34 -10.06
CA ALA A 319 24.30 1.45 -11.50
C ALA A 319 24.77 2.83 -11.99
N SER A 320 25.40 2.87 -13.15
CA SER A 320 25.55 4.11 -13.93
C SER A 320 24.20 4.59 -14.48
N LYS A 321 24.12 5.82 -14.97
CA LYS A 321 22.90 6.34 -15.60
C LYS A 321 22.46 5.46 -16.78
N GLU A 322 23.38 5.05 -17.63
CA GLU A 322 23.12 4.20 -18.80
C GLU A 322 22.67 2.80 -18.42
N GLU A 323 23.17 2.25 -17.33
CA GLU A 323 22.73 0.95 -16.81
C GLU A 323 21.32 1.04 -16.23
N GLU A 324 21.01 2.09 -15.46
CA GLU A 324 19.69 2.31 -14.91
C GLU A 324 18.64 2.56 -16.01
N GLU A 325 18.99 3.32 -17.05
CA GLU A 325 18.12 3.54 -18.23
C GLU A 325 17.78 2.23 -18.95
N ARG A 326 18.78 1.36 -19.17
CA ARG A 326 18.56 0.04 -19.74
C ARG A 326 17.67 -0.82 -18.85
N PHE A 327 17.91 -0.79 -17.55
CA PHE A 327 17.08 -1.49 -16.59
C PHE A 327 15.63 -0.98 -16.61
N LEU A 328 15.39 0.32 -16.64
CA LEU A 328 14.03 0.91 -16.70
C LEU A 328 13.29 0.51 -17.98
N ALA A 329 13.98 0.46 -19.14
CA ALA A 329 13.39 -0.01 -20.38
C ALA A 329 13.04 -1.51 -20.32
N GLU A 330 13.90 -2.32 -19.71
CA GLU A 330 13.62 -3.73 -19.47
C GLU A 330 12.49 -3.93 -18.44
N PHE A 331 12.50 -3.17 -17.35
CA PHE A 331 11.47 -3.19 -16.31
C PHE A 331 10.08 -2.89 -16.88
N LYS A 332 9.95 -1.89 -17.77
CA LYS A 332 8.69 -1.62 -18.47
C LYS A 332 8.17 -2.87 -19.19
N ARG A 333 9.04 -3.57 -19.93
CA ARG A 333 8.66 -4.80 -20.66
C ARG A 333 8.31 -5.94 -19.73
N LEU A 334 9.14 -6.19 -18.70
CA LEU A 334 8.93 -7.26 -17.72
C LEU A 334 7.64 -7.10 -16.93
N ARG A 335 7.30 -5.85 -16.58
CA ARG A 335 6.11 -5.51 -15.79
C ARG A 335 4.92 -5.09 -16.64
N GLU A 336 5.05 -5.14 -17.97
CA GLU A 336 3.99 -4.76 -18.91
C GLU A 336 3.38 -3.39 -18.59
N LEU A 337 4.24 -2.39 -18.29
CA LEU A 337 3.78 -1.05 -17.96
C LEU A 337 3.13 -0.40 -19.20
N PRO A 338 1.92 0.18 -19.07
CA PRO A 338 1.20 0.79 -20.19
C PRO A 338 1.75 2.16 -20.58
N TYR A 339 2.80 2.64 -19.92
CA TYR A 339 3.44 3.93 -20.13
C TYR A 339 4.97 3.81 -20.13
N GLY A 340 5.65 4.79 -20.68
CA GLY A 340 7.08 5.00 -20.50
C GLY A 340 7.38 5.88 -19.30
N THR A 341 8.66 6.15 -19.08
CA THR A 341 9.13 6.89 -17.93
C THR A 341 9.87 8.13 -18.32
N ALA A 342 9.49 9.27 -17.73
CA ALA A 342 10.24 10.52 -17.78
C ALA A 342 11.34 10.49 -16.70
N LEU A 343 12.59 10.70 -17.09
CA LEU A 343 13.73 10.84 -16.19
C LEU A 343 14.00 12.31 -15.86
N ASP A 344 13.85 12.67 -14.59
CA ASP A 344 14.20 13.98 -14.03
C ASP A 344 15.63 13.92 -13.46
N ASP A 345 16.62 14.38 -14.24
CA ASP A 345 18.03 14.33 -13.81
C ASP A 345 18.37 15.38 -12.74
N GLY A 346 17.64 16.46 -12.68
CA GLY A 346 17.89 17.55 -11.72
C GLY A 346 16.99 17.56 -10.50
N GLN A 347 16.12 16.58 -10.33
CA GLN A 347 15.08 16.49 -9.28
C GLN A 347 14.07 17.66 -9.29
N ARG A 348 14.07 18.50 -10.31
CA ARG A 348 13.23 19.71 -10.37
C ARG A 348 11.73 19.41 -10.36
N SER A 349 11.30 18.33 -11.01
CA SER A 349 9.89 17.90 -10.94
C SER A 349 9.53 17.46 -9.55
N PHE A 350 10.40 16.69 -8.87
CA PHE A 350 10.19 16.25 -7.49
C PHE A 350 10.12 17.45 -6.53
N GLU A 351 11.01 18.43 -6.67
CA GLU A 351 11.01 19.66 -5.88
C GLU A 351 9.76 20.50 -6.13
N THR A 352 9.40 20.72 -7.40
CA THR A 352 8.24 21.55 -7.78
C THR A 352 6.92 20.97 -7.33
N TYR A 353 6.78 19.63 -7.33
CA TYR A 353 5.60 18.92 -6.82
C TYR A 353 5.72 18.55 -5.35
N HIS A 354 6.76 19.00 -4.65
CA HIS A 354 7.04 18.72 -3.25
C HIS A 354 7.06 17.20 -2.96
N VAL A 355 7.65 16.41 -3.84
CA VAL A 355 7.70 14.95 -3.70
C VAL A 355 8.93 14.54 -2.89
N THR A 356 8.72 14.16 -1.66
CA THR A 356 9.75 13.59 -0.78
C THR A 356 9.58 12.08 -0.58
N TRP A 357 8.47 11.53 -1.04
CA TRP A 357 8.10 10.12 -0.91
C TRP A 357 7.54 9.58 -2.22
N VAL A 358 7.83 8.32 -2.54
CA VAL A 358 7.27 7.61 -3.70
C VAL A 358 6.52 6.36 -3.25
N PRO A 359 5.41 6.02 -3.94
CA PRO A 359 4.82 6.73 -5.05
C PRO A 359 3.98 7.93 -4.58
N THR A 360 4.06 9.04 -5.31
CA THR A 360 3.14 10.17 -5.21
C THR A 360 2.40 10.33 -6.53
N ILE A 361 1.09 10.55 -6.46
CA ILE A 361 0.22 10.65 -7.64
C ILE A 361 -0.45 12.02 -7.65
N ALA A 362 -0.37 12.72 -8.79
CA ALA A 362 -1.17 13.91 -9.05
C ALA A 362 -2.20 13.61 -10.14
N ILE A 363 -3.47 13.93 -9.91
CA ILE A 363 -4.53 13.83 -10.90
C ILE A 363 -4.84 15.26 -11.39
N ILE A 364 -4.66 15.45 -12.69
CA ILE A 364 -4.76 16.74 -13.36
C ILE A 364 -5.98 16.68 -14.28
N ASP A 365 -6.85 17.69 -14.22
CA ASP A 365 -8.04 17.78 -15.04
C ASP A 365 -7.75 18.21 -16.50
N ARG A 366 -8.79 18.21 -17.34
CA ARG A 366 -8.69 18.61 -18.76
C ARG A 366 -8.26 20.05 -18.96
N SER A 367 -8.48 20.93 -17.99
CA SER A 367 -7.98 22.30 -18.01
C SER A 367 -6.51 22.39 -17.58
N GLY A 368 -5.93 21.27 -17.11
CA GLY A 368 -4.57 21.15 -16.63
C GLY A 368 -4.35 21.67 -15.22
N ARG A 369 -5.39 21.67 -14.39
CA ARG A 369 -5.30 21.98 -12.97
C ARG A 369 -5.16 20.70 -12.17
N ILE A 370 -4.32 20.74 -11.14
CA ILE A 370 -4.23 19.64 -10.16
C ILE A 370 -5.54 19.60 -9.37
N ARG A 371 -6.22 18.47 -9.42
CA ARG A 371 -7.46 18.23 -8.67
C ARG A 371 -7.18 17.44 -7.41
N TYR A 372 -6.27 16.49 -7.48
CA TYR A 372 -5.83 15.68 -6.37
C TYR A 372 -4.33 15.47 -6.44
N ILE A 373 -3.69 15.45 -5.26
CA ILE A 373 -2.31 15.02 -5.08
C ILE A 373 -2.25 14.23 -3.78
N PHE A 374 -1.69 13.03 -3.83
CA PHE A 374 -1.65 12.12 -2.70
C PHE A 374 -0.50 11.15 -2.81
N THR A 375 -0.07 10.63 -1.67
CA THR A 375 0.91 9.56 -1.60
C THR A 375 0.16 8.24 -1.44
N TRP A 376 0.55 7.21 -2.17
CA TRP A 376 -0.09 5.91 -2.11
C TRP A 376 -0.11 5.32 -0.68
N ASN A 377 -1.28 4.92 -0.20
CA ASN A 377 -1.53 4.42 1.14
C ASN A 377 -2.24 3.06 1.19
N GLU A 378 -1.98 2.19 0.20
CA GLU A 378 -2.64 0.88 0.07
C GLU A 378 -4.16 0.95 -0.21
N ASN A 379 -4.67 2.11 -0.64
CA ASN A 379 -6.08 2.30 -1.00
C ASN A 379 -6.25 2.64 -2.50
N PRO A 380 -6.11 1.65 -3.40
CA PRO A 380 -6.23 1.87 -4.85
C PRO A 380 -7.63 2.34 -5.27
N SER A 381 -8.64 1.97 -4.51
CA SER A 381 -10.02 2.33 -4.79
C SER A 381 -10.29 3.81 -4.59
N LEU A 382 -9.56 4.46 -3.65
CA LEU A 382 -9.63 5.92 -3.48
C LEU A 382 -9.04 6.64 -4.71
N GLY A 383 -7.89 6.21 -5.20
CA GLY A 383 -7.28 6.75 -6.42
C GLY A 383 -8.19 6.59 -7.65
N GLU A 384 -8.79 5.41 -7.83
CA GLU A 384 -9.74 5.16 -8.89
C GLU A 384 -11.00 6.02 -8.75
N TRP A 385 -11.50 6.19 -7.54
CA TRP A 385 -12.63 7.09 -7.26
C TRP A 385 -12.30 8.53 -7.67
N MET A 386 -11.13 9.04 -7.29
CA MET A 386 -10.67 10.39 -7.66
C MET A 386 -10.59 10.59 -9.17
N ILE A 387 -10.07 9.60 -9.92
CA ILE A 387 -10.04 9.63 -11.39
C ILE A 387 -11.46 9.78 -11.95
N ARG A 388 -12.42 8.99 -11.45
CA ARG A 388 -13.83 9.03 -11.89
C ARG A 388 -14.49 10.37 -11.59
N GLN A 389 -14.20 11.00 -10.44
CA GLN A 389 -14.71 12.32 -10.13
C GLN A 389 -14.26 13.36 -11.16
N VAL A 390 -12.96 13.40 -11.47
CA VAL A 390 -12.42 14.35 -12.47
C VAL A 390 -13.00 14.10 -13.87
N LEU A 391 -13.24 12.84 -14.24
CA LEU A 391 -13.88 12.49 -15.52
C LEU A 391 -15.34 12.96 -15.56
N SER A 392 -16.11 12.78 -14.47
CA SER A 392 -17.54 13.14 -14.42
C SER A 392 -17.76 14.65 -14.43
N GLU A 393 -16.97 15.44 -13.70
CA GLU A 393 -17.04 16.90 -13.67
C GLU A 393 -16.80 17.50 -15.06
N SER A 394 -15.82 16.96 -15.77
CA SER A 394 -15.49 17.41 -17.13
C SER A 394 -16.55 17.08 -18.18
N ALA A 395 -17.50 16.20 -17.88
CA ALA A 395 -18.62 15.87 -18.76
C ALA A 395 -19.82 16.84 -18.57
N SER A 396 -19.95 17.45 -17.39
CA SER A 396 -21.01 18.41 -17.06
C SER A 396 -20.74 19.83 -17.58
N GLU A 397 -19.48 20.14 -17.97
CA GLU A 397 -19.08 21.43 -18.54
C GLU A 397 -19.18 21.50 -20.07
N ARG A 398 -19.65 20.42 -20.74
CA ARG A 398 -19.91 20.35 -22.18
C ARG A 398 -21.41 20.40 -22.47
#